data_c23c217e13f035adbf43aab10a65dbfd
#
_entry.id   c23c217e13f035adbf43aab10a65dbfd
#
_cell.length_a   1.000
_cell.length_b   1.000
_cell.length_c   1.000
_cell.angle_alpha   90.00
_cell.angle_beta   90.00
_cell.angle_gamma   90.00
#
_symmetry.space_group_name_H-M   'P 1'
#
loop_
_entity.id
_entity.type
_entity.pdbx_description
1 polymer ?
#
loop_
_entity_poly.entity_id
_entity_poly.type
_entity_poly.pdbx_seq_one_letter_code
_entity_poly.pdbx_strand_id
1 'polypeptide(L)'
;MKVKNLQNTADRTPPQGYSSFKSFYVAKKGFWPQECSCFGCSEKPDVGAHVKKVGTYDNKWYIAPLCYSHNNQFGEEIDVYEGWLVPING
;
A
#
# COMPACT_ATOMS: atom_id res chain seq x y z
N MET A 1 -4.98 10.25 5.15
CA MET A 1 -4.71 9.17 6.15
C MET A 1 -3.22 8.94 6.25
N LYS A 2 -2.68 9.05 7.44
CA LYS A 2 -1.25 8.77 7.64
C LYS A 2 -1.03 7.28 7.85
N VAL A 3 -0.02 6.76 7.16
CA VAL A 3 0.35 5.35 7.24
C VAL A 3 1.86 5.23 7.41
N LYS A 4 2.31 4.08 7.89
CA LYS A 4 3.73 3.73 7.92
C LYS A 4 3.97 2.51 7.07
N ASN A 5 5.03 2.57 6.27
CA ASN A 5 5.46 1.43 5.46
C ASN A 5 6.09 0.39 6.39
N LEU A 6 5.66 -0.85 6.26
CA LEU A 6 6.14 -1.94 7.11
C LEU A 6 7.48 -2.44 6.61
N GLN A 7 8.44 -2.60 7.53
CA GLN A 7 9.73 -3.16 7.22
C GLN A 7 9.66 -4.69 7.26
N ASN A 8 10.59 -5.34 6.57
CA ASN A 8 10.79 -6.79 6.63
C ASN A 8 9.57 -7.59 6.16
N THR A 9 8.84 -7.05 5.19
CA THR A 9 7.67 -7.73 4.62
C THR A 9 7.89 -8.17 3.17
N ALA A 10 9.09 -7.99 2.64
CA ALA A 10 9.36 -8.24 1.22
C ALA A 10 9.22 -9.72 0.84
N ASP A 11 9.40 -10.63 1.80
CA ASP A 11 9.28 -12.05 1.58
C ASP A 11 7.88 -12.61 1.87
N ARG A 12 6.93 -11.75 2.19
CA ARG A 12 5.56 -12.20 2.40
C ARG A 12 4.94 -12.64 1.09
N THR A 13 4.17 -13.73 1.16
CA THR A 13 3.48 -14.24 -0.02
C THR A 13 2.16 -13.50 -0.20
N PRO A 14 1.74 -13.28 -1.47
CA PRO A 14 0.41 -12.75 -1.74
C PRO A 14 -0.69 -13.68 -1.22
N PRO A 15 -1.90 -13.17 -1.03
CA PRO A 15 -3.03 -14.03 -0.68
C PRO A 15 -3.21 -15.15 -1.70
N GLN A 16 -3.74 -16.28 -1.24
CA GLN A 16 -3.92 -17.46 -2.08
C GLN A 16 -4.76 -17.11 -3.31
N GLY A 17 -4.31 -17.58 -4.47
CA GLY A 17 -4.99 -17.33 -5.73
C GLY A 17 -4.47 -16.12 -6.50
N TYR A 18 -3.49 -15.40 -5.96
CA TYR A 18 -2.93 -14.21 -6.60
C TYR A 18 -1.43 -14.34 -6.75
N SER A 19 -0.93 -13.90 -7.92
CA SER A 19 0.50 -14.01 -8.23
C SER A 19 1.33 -12.91 -7.58
N SER A 20 0.69 -11.81 -7.15
CA SER A 20 1.39 -10.68 -6.54
C SER A 20 0.42 -9.87 -5.70
N PHE A 21 0.96 -9.00 -4.83
CA PHE A 21 0.11 -8.06 -4.11
C PHE A 21 -0.52 -7.05 -5.05
N LYS A 22 0.14 -6.70 -6.14
CA LYS A 22 -0.44 -5.82 -7.15
C LYS A 22 -1.66 -6.46 -7.80
N SER A 23 -1.58 -7.74 -8.18
CA SER A 23 -2.72 -8.43 -8.78
C SER A 23 -3.87 -8.57 -7.79
N PHE A 24 -3.55 -8.81 -6.50
CA PHE A 24 -4.56 -8.83 -5.46
C PHE A 24 -5.25 -7.46 -5.34
N TYR A 25 -4.46 -6.39 -5.34
CA TYR A 25 -4.99 -5.03 -5.28
C TYR A 25 -5.95 -4.76 -6.44
N VAL A 26 -5.52 -5.09 -7.66
CA VAL A 26 -6.34 -4.87 -8.85
C VAL A 26 -7.64 -5.66 -8.76
N ALA A 27 -7.59 -6.90 -8.28
CA ALA A 27 -8.80 -7.72 -8.14
C ALA A 27 -9.79 -7.12 -7.15
N LYS A 28 -9.30 -6.53 -6.07
CA LYS A 28 -10.17 -5.94 -5.04
C LYS A 28 -10.63 -4.53 -5.39
N LYS A 29 -9.75 -3.73 -5.99
CA LYS A 29 -10.03 -2.33 -6.30
C LYS A 29 -10.68 -2.14 -7.67
N GLY A 30 -10.39 -3.04 -8.60
CA GLY A 30 -10.88 -2.96 -9.96
C GLY A 30 -9.90 -2.36 -10.95
N PHE A 31 -8.81 -1.76 -10.49
CA PHE A 31 -7.81 -1.14 -11.36
C PHE A 31 -6.53 -0.85 -10.56
N TRP A 32 -5.43 -0.58 -11.29
CA TRP A 32 -4.19 -0.12 -10.71
C TRP A 32 -4.09 1.39 -10.93
N PRO A 33 -3.90 2.20 -9.87
CA PRO A 33 -3.86 3.65 -10.01
C PRO A 33 -2.72 4.11 -10.93
N GLN A 34 -2.91 5.25 -11.57
CA GLN A 34 -1.88 5.85 -12.42
C GLN A 34 -0.92 6.74 -11.65
N GLU A 35 -1.26 7.10 -10.42
CA GLU A 35 -0.44 7.95 -9.59
C GLU A 35 -0.24 7.32 -8.22
N CYS A 36 0.92 7.60 -7.62
CA CYS A 36 1.25 7.19 -6.26
C CYS A 36 0.19 7.68 -5.28
N SER A 37 -0.13 6.87 -4.26
CA SER A 37 -1.19 7.19 -3.30
C SER A 37 -0.83 8.34 -2.36
N CYS A 38 0.42 8.76 -2.31
CA CYS A 38 0.86 9.86 -1.46
C CYS A 38 0.29 11.19 -1.97
N PHE A 39 -0.23 12.00 -1.05
CA PHE A 39 -0.77 13.31 -1.41
C PHE A 39 0.28 14.13 -2.16
N GLY A 40 -0.13 14.74 -3.28
CA GLY A 40 0.72 15.60 -4.06
C GLY A 40 1.74 14.91 -4.95
N CYS A 41 1.79 13.58 -4.94
CA CYS A 41 2.74 12.84 -5.77
C CYS A 41 2.08 12.45 -7.10
N SER A 42 2.71 12.84 -8.20
CA SER A 42 2.24 12.52 -9.54
C SER A 42 3.04 11.38 -10.21
N GLU A 43 3.98 10.79 -9.48
CA GLU A 43 4.77 9.68 -10.01
C GLU A 43 3.91 8.43 -10.13
N LYS A 44 4.29 7.55 -11.06
CA LYS A 44 3.59 6.27 -11.20
C LYS A 44 3.86 5.39 -9.99
N PRO A 45 2.84 4.67 -9.49
CA PRO A 45 3.06 3.70 -8.42
C PRO A 45 3.76 2.46 -8.99
N ASP A 46 4.89 2.12 -8.38
CA ASP A 46 5.71 1.00 -8.84
C ASP A 46 5.41 -0.28 -8.08
N VAL A 47 4.97 -0.16 -6.83
CA VAL A 47 4.83 -1.31 -5.95
C VAL A 47 3.54 -1.21 -5.14
N GLY A 48 3.04 -2.36 -4.72
CA GLY A 48 1.99 -2.43 -3.71
C GLY A 48 2.64 -2.53 -2.33
N ALA A 49 2.83 -1.40 -1.69
CA ALA A 49 3.51 -1.33 -0.40
C ALA A 49 2.61 -1.84 0.71
N HIS A 50 3.19 -2.52 1.69
CA HIS A 50 2.49 -2.97 2.88
C HIS A 50 2.56 -1.87 3.94
N VAL A 51 1.41 -1.35 4.34
CA VAL A 51 1.37 -0.24 5.28
C VAL A 51 0.37 -0.51 6.39
N LYS A 52 0.58 0.18 7.51
CA LYS A 52 -0.39 0.24 8.61
C LYS A 52 -0.86 1.66 8.79
N LYS A 53 -2.13 1.81 9.17
CA LYS A 53 -2.68 3.13 9.52
C LYS A 53 -2.11 3.61 10.84
N VAL A 54 -1.80 4.90 10.90
CA VAL A 54 -1.28 5.56 12.10
C VAL A 54 -2.45 6.20 12.84
N GLY A 55 -2.43 6.08 14.17
CA GLY A 55 -3.39 6.76 15.00
C GLY A 55 -4.77 6.11 15.07
N THR A 56 -4.87 4.85 14.68
CA THR A 56 -6.11 4.08 14.76
C THR A 56 -5.88 2.82 15.58
N TYR A 57 -6.99 2.19 16.03
CA TYR A 57 -6.92 0.89 16.69
C TYR A 57 -6.95 -0.26 15.70
N ASP A 58 -6.93 0.05 14.40
CA ASP A 58 -6.94 -0.91 13.32
C ASP A 58 -5.57 -1.58 13.22
N ASN A 59 -5.54 -2.89 13.39
CA ASN A 59 -4.29 -3.68 13.28
C ASN A 59 -4.14 -4.34 11.92
N LYS A 60 -4.98 -3.97 10.96
CA LYS A 60 -4.93 -4.55 9.63
C LYS A 60 -3.74 -4.02 8.84
N TRP A 61 -3.28 -4.82 7.91
CA TRP A 61 -2.32 -4.40 6.90
C TRP A 61 -3.06 -4.00 5.64
N TYR A 62 -2.53 -3.01 4.97
CA TYR A 62 -3.12 -2.49 3.74
C TYR A 62 -2.08 -2.48 2.63
N ILE A 63 -2.56 -2.59 1.40
CA ILE A 63 -1.72 -2.34 0.23
C ILE A 63 -1.95 -0.90 -0.19
N ALA A 64 -0.84 -0.16 -0.33
CA ALA A 64 -0.85 1.20 -0.84
C ALA A 64 0.01 1.24 -2.11
N PRO A 65 -0.56 1.58 -3.27
CA PRO A 65 0.26 1.79 -4.47
C PRO A 65 1.18 2.98 -4.26
N LEU A 66 2.49 2.73 -4.22
CA LEU A 66 3.49 3.78 -3.98
C LEU A 66 4.57 3.73 -5.04
N CYS A 67 5.11 4.91 -5.38
CA CYS A 67 6.34 4.98 -6.17
C CYS A 67 7.52 4.53 -5.32
N TYR A 68 8.65 4.20 -5.97
CA TYR A 68 9.83 3.72 -5.23
C TYR A 68 10.31 4.70 -4.18
N SER A 69 10.27 5.99 -4.49
CA SER A 69 10.74 7.02 -3.55
C SER A 69 9.96 6.97 -2.24
N HIS A 70 8.63 6.91 -2.31
CA HIS A 70 7.81 6.86 -1.10
C HIS A 70 7.86 5.49 -0.45
N ASN A 71 7.96 4.42 -1.24
CA ASN A 71 8.08 3.08 -0.69
C ASN A 71 9.34 2.89 0.15
N ASN A 72 10.40 3.66 -0.14
CA ASN A 72 11.66 3.55 0.60
C ASN A 72 11.71 4.41 1.86
N GLN A 73 10.62 5.07 2.23
CA GLN A 73 10.56 5.89 3.45
C GLN A 73 10.08 5.05 4.63
N PHE A 74 10.88 4.05 4.99
CA PHE A 74 10.55 3.15 6.10
C PHE A 74 10.61 3.89 7.43
N GLY A 75 9.62 3.63 8.29
CA GLY A 75 9.57 4.24 9.62
C GLY A 75 9.03 5.64 9.66
N GLU A 76 8.83 6.28 8.52
CA GLU A 76 8.25 7.61 8.43
C GLU A 76 6.74 7.53 8.14
N GLU A 77 6.00 8.52 8.63
CA GLU A 77 4.58 8.64 8.32
C GLU A 77 4.42 9.25 6.94
N ILE A 78 3.59 8.61 6.12
CA ILE A 78 3.29 9.07 4.77
C ILE A 78 1.79 9.37 4.72
N ASP A 79 1.43 10.52 4.18
CA ASP A 79 0.02 10.90 4.05
C ASP A 79 -0.50 10.42 2.70
N VAL A 80 -1.49 9.52 2.73
CA VAL A 80 -2.03 8.90 1.52
C VAL A 80 -3.54 9.09 1.46
N TYR A 81 -4.10 8.91 0.27
CA TYR A 81 -5.56 8.89 0.09
C TYR A 81 -6.10 7.59 0.65
N GLU A 82 -6.94 7.69 1.67
CA GLU A 82 -7.48 6.50 2.36
C GLU A 82 -8.23 5.59 1.39
N GLY A 83 -8.96 6.16 0.45
CA GLY A 83 -9.71 5.37 -0.52
C GLY A 83 -8.86 4.53 -1.46
N TRP A 84 -7.54 4.76 -1.50
CA TRP A 84 -6.61 3.97 -2.30
C TRP A 84 -6.05 2.77 -1.57
N LEU A 85 -6.34 2.60 -0.28
CA LEU A 85 -5.85 1.48 0.52
C LEU A 85 -6.77 0.28 0.35
N VAL A 86 -6.18 -0.90 0.18
CA VAL A 86 -6.91 -2.17 0.12
C VAL A 86 -6.43 -3.05 1.27
N PRO A 87 -7.34 -3.49 2.16
CA PRO A 87 -6.93 -4.35 3.27
C PRO A 87 -6.52 -5.73 2.77
N ILE A 88 -5.42 -6.24 3.35
CA ILE A 88 -4.92 -7.56 2.96
C ILE A 88 -5.75 -8.67 3.61
N ASN A 89 -6.21 -8.42 4.82
CA ASN A 89 -6.90 -9.43 5.64
C ASN A 89 -8.40 -9.17 5.74
N GLY A 90 -8.94 -8.40 4.85
CA GLY A 90 -10.33 -8.07 5.02
C GLY A 90 -11.23 -8.57 3.98
#